data_6b66431126607ba457e09372d1f30619
#
_entry.id   6b66431126607ba457e09372d1f30619
#
_cell.length_a   1.000
_cell.length_b   1.000
_cell.length_c   1.000
_cell.angle_alpha   90.00
_cell.angle_beta   90.00
_cell.angle_gamma   90.00
#
_symmetry.space_group_name_H-M   'P 1'
#
loop_
_entity.id
_entity.type
_entity.pdbx_description
1 polymer ?
#
loop_
_entity_poly.entity_id
_entity_poly.type
_entity_poly.pdbx_seq_one_letter_code
_entity_poly.pdbx_strand_id
1 'polypeptide(L)'
;MKPDLRAAVVRQLRRPVDPDEYNAIRQLWIDHSAAEDARNIPGLLATLTEDCVYTVVNKGVSWYGQAGAAQFYEQLLTAFPDIHFDLQHIVIGPQGVYEEARVTGTQTTQWLDMPPTGQRLEFDVTILFPWDPERRLFMGERVYFFLK
;
A
#
# COMPACT_ATOMS: atom_id res chain seq x y z
N MET A 1 6.17 -20.89 13.06
CA MET A 1 6.08 -20.38 11.67
C MET A 1 5.84 -21.56 10.74
N LYS A 2 4.87 -21.44 9.86
CA LYS A 2 4.57 -22.50 8.89
C LYS A 2 5.77 -22.70 7.95
N PRO A 3 6.10 -23.96 7.54
CA PRO A 3 7.27 -24.23 6.70
C PRO A 3 7.31 -23.38 5.40
N ASP A 4 6.15 -23.18 4.76
CA ASP A 4 6.04 -22.44 3.51
C ASP A 4 6.38 -20.95 3.68
N LEU A 5 5.94 -20.35 4.79
CA LEU A 5 6.27 -18.94 5.10
C LEU A 5 7.76 -18.78 5.37
N ARG A 6 8.38 -19.75 6.04
CA ARG A 6 9.81 -19.72 6.28
C ARG A 6 10.60 -19.79 4.97
N ALA A 7 10.22 -20.68 4.07
CA ALA A 7 10.87 -20.79 2.76
C ALA A 7 10.73 -19.48 1.94
N ALA A 8 9.54 -18.86 1.96
CA ALA A 8 9.31 -17.59 1.29
C ALA A 8 10.18 -16.46 1.86
N VAL A 9 10.26 -16.35 3.18
CA VAL A 9 11.12 -15.35 3.85
C VAL A 9 12.60 -15.57 3.51
N VAL A 10 13.07 -16.82 3.49
CA VAL A 10 14.45 -17.14 3.13
C VAL A 10 14.74 -16.76 1.66
N ARG A 11 13.80 -17.00 0.74
CA ARG A 11 13.96 -16.57 -0.65
C ARG A 11 14.05 -15.06 -0.76
N GLN A 12 13.23 -14.32 -0.04
CA GLN A 12 13.29 -12.86 0.01
C GLN A 12 14.62 -12.35 0.56
N LEU A 13 15.07 -12.96 1.67
CA LEU A 13 16.33 -12.58 2.30
C LEU A 13 17.55 -12.75 1.36
N ARG A 14 17.47 -13.73 0.46
CA ARG A 14 18.56 -14.06 -0.47
C ARG A 14 18.47 -13.36 -1.82
N ARG A 15 17.46 -12.54 -2.04
CA ARG A 15 17.34 -11.82 -3.31
C ARG A 15 18.52 -10.88 -3.51
N PRO A 16 19.22 -10.97 -4.66
CA PRO A 16 20.34 -10.08 -4.93
C PRO A 16 19.86 -8.65 -5.24
N VAL A 17 20.69 -7.68 -4.96
CA VAL A 17 20.47 -6.30 -5.34
C VAL A 17 20.86 -6.12 -6.82
N ASP A 18 19.94 -5.56 -7.59
CA ASP A 18 20.12 -5.26 -9.01
C ASP A 18 19.73 -3.78 -9.24
N PRO A 19 20.65 -2.94 -9.78
CA PRO A 19 20.38 -1.53 -10.01
C PRO A 19 19.21 -1.25 -10.97
N ASP A 20 19.04 -2.06 -12.01
CA ASP A 20 17.95 -1.90 -12.97
C ASP A 20 16.61 -2.24 -12.33
N GLU A 21 16.54 -3.31 -11.55
CA GLU A 21 15.35 -3.68 -10.79
C GLU A 21 15.02 -2.61 -9.76
N TYR A 22 16.02 -2.11 -9.03
CA TYR A 22 15.84 -1.01 -8.08
C TYR A 22 15.19 0.21 -8.75
N ASN A 23 15.69 0.62 -9.91
CA ASN A 23 15.15 1.75 -10.65
C ASN A 23 13.72 1.50 -11.11
N ALA A 24 13.40 0.28 -11.54
CA ALA A 24 12.05 -0.11 -11.93
C ALA A 24 11.07 -0.06 -10.75
N ILE A 25 11.46 -0.57 -9.60
CA ILE A 25 10.64 -0.53 -8.37
C ILE A 25 10.40 0.92 -7.95
N ARG A 26 11.44 1.74 -7.95
CA ARG A 26 11.36 3.17 -7.61
C ARG A 26 10.38 3.90 -8.53
N GLN A 27 10.51 3.68 -9.85
CA GLN A 27 9.64 4.35 -10.81
C GLN A 27 8.19 3.90 -10.66
N LEU A 28 7.95 2.62 -10.43
CA LEU A 28 6.60 2.11 -10.21
C LEU A 28 5.97 2.72 -8.95
N TRP A 29 6.75 2.87 -7.87
CA TRP A 29 6.28 3.53 -6.66
C TRP A 29 5.95 5.01 -6.91
N ILE A 30 6.78 5.71 -7.69
CA ILE A 30 6.52 7.11 -8.08
C ILE A 30 5.20 7.20 -8.87
N ASP A 31 4.99 6.30 -9.84
CA ASP A 31 3.77 6.25 -10.65
C ASP A 31 2.55 5.96 -9.78
N HIS A 32 2.67 5.03 -8.84
CA HIS A 32 1.62 4.69 -7.88
C HIS A 32 1.26 5.89 -7.01
N SER A 33 2.26 6.54 -6.43
CA SER A 33 2.07 7.71 -5.57
C SER A 33 1.43 8.89 -6.33
N ALA A 34 1.86 9.13 -7.56
CA ALA A 34 1.27 10.17 -8.41
C ALA A 34 -0.20 9.87 -8.74
N ALA A 35 -0.54 8.61 -9.04
CA ALA A 35 -1.91 8.20 -9.30
C ALA A 35 -2.79 8.37 -8.04
N GLU A 36 -2.26 8.05 -6.86
CA GLU A 36 -2.97 8.23 -5.60
C GLU A 36 -3.26 9.71 -5.33
N ASP A 37 -2.27 10.58 -5.48
CA ASP A 37 -2.44 12.02 -5.31
C ASP A 37 -3.47 12.58 -6.30
N ALA A 38 -3.51 12.06 -7.52
CA ALA A 38 -4.47 12.45 -8.55
C ALA A 38 -5.85 11.81 -8.38
N ARG A 39 -6.06 10.95 -7.39
CA ARG A 39 -7.28 10.16 -7.20
C ARG A 39 -7.61 9.29 -8.43
N ASN A 40 -6.58 8.85 -9.13
CA ASN A 40 -6.69 8.07 -10.36
C ASN A 40 -6.68 6.57 -10.05
N ILE A 41 -7.84 5.99 -9.78
CA ILE A 41 -7.94 4.57 -9.44
C ILE A 41 -7.44 3.68 -10.58
N PRO A 42 -7.82 3.88 -11.86
CA PRO A 42 -7.22 3.09 -12.94
C PRO A 42 -5.69 3.15 -12.99
N GLY A 43 -5.11 4.32 -12.73
CA GLY A 43 -3.65 4.50 -12.65
C GLY A 43 -3.02 3.72 -11.49
N LEU A 44 -3.69 3.67 -10.35
CA LEU A 44 -3.28 2.83 -9.21
C LEU A 44 -3.30 1.36 -9.57
N LEU A 45 -4.39 0.88 -10.18
CA LEU A 45 -4.54 -0.52 -10.58
C LEU A 45 -3.48 -0.94 -11.60
N ALA A 46 -3.04 -0.04 -12.46
CA ALA A 46 -1.99 -0.30 -13.45
C ALA A 46 -0.64 -0.66 -12.81
N THR A 47 -0.42 -0.31 -11.56
CA THR A 47 0.80 -0.65 -10.80
C THR A 47 0.73 -1.99 -10.07
N LEU A 48 -0.41 -2.68 -10.14
CA LEU A 48 -0.70 -3.85 -9.33
C LEU A 48 -0.85 -5.12 -10.19
N THR A 49 -0.45 -6.25 -9.61
CA THR A 49 -0.73 -7.56 -10.22
C THR A 49 -2.23 -7.86 -10.21
N GLU A 50 -2.66 -8.76 -11.11
CA GLU A 50 -4.08 -9.16 -11.19
C GLU A 50 -4.60 -9.79 -9.89
N ASP A 51 -3.73 -10.52 -9.21
CA ASP A 51 -4.03 -11.22 -7.96
C ASP A 51 -3.55 -10.47 -6.71
N CYS A 52 -3.39 -9.17 -6.80
CA CYS A 52 -2.93 -8.34 -5.69
C CYS A 52 -3.82 -8.49 -4.45
N VAL A 53 -3.24 -8.28 -3.28
CA VAL A 53 -3.97 -8.31 -2.01
C VAL A 53 -3.62 -7.05 -1.23
N TYR A 54 -4.65 -6.29 -0.86
CA TYR A 54 -4.55 -5.18 0.08
C TYR A 54 -4.97 -5.65 1.46
N THR A 55 -4.16 -5.44 2.46
CA THR A 55 -4.48 -5.81 3.84
C THR A 55 -4.23 -4.64 4.77
N VAL A 56 -5.24 -4.27 5.54
CA VAL A 56 -5.07 -3.42 6.72
C VAL A 56 -4.81 -4.36 7.89
N VAL A 57 -3.55 -4.51 8.24
CA VAL A 57 -3.07 -5.61 9.09
C VAL A 57 -3.60 -5.52 10.51
N ASN A 58 -3.60 -4.30 11.09
CA ASN A 58 -4.06 -4.11 12.47
C ASN A 58 -5.60 -4.19 12.62
N LYS A 59 -6.33 -4.29 11.53
CA LYS A 59 -7.79 -4.52 11.53
C LYS A 59 -8.16 -5.91 11.02
N GLY A 60 -7.21 -6.64 10.44
CA GLY A 60 -7.44 -8.00 9.93
C GLY A 60 -8.38 -8.04 8.72
N VAL A 61 -8.41 -6.98 7.90
CA VAL A 61 -9.28 -6.87 6.73
C VAL A 61 -8.45 -6.90 5.46
N SER A 62 -8.89 -7.67 4.46
CA SER A 62 -8.21 -7.79 3.17
C SER A 62 -9.17 -7.60 2.00
N TRP A 63 -8.64 -7.08 0.90
CA TRP A 63 -9.30 -6.94 -0.39
C TRP A 63 -8.46 -7.67 -1.44
N TYR A 64 -9.13 -8.42 -2.32
CA TYR A 64 -8.47 -9.35 -3.23
C TYR A 64 -8.63 -8.94 -4.68
N GLY A 65 -7.53 -9.00 -5.44
CA GLY A 65 -7.49 -8.74 -6.87
C GLY A 65 -7.69 -7.27 -7.24
N GLN A 66 -7.75 -6.99 -8.52
CA GLN A 66 -7.95 -5.64 -9.06
C GLN A 66 -9.28 -5.03 -8.58
N ALA A 67 -10.36 -5.80 -8.58
CA ALA A 67 -11.65 -5.35 -8.09
C ALA A 67 -11.61 -5.01 -6.59
N GLY A 68 -10.91 -5.83 -5.81
CA GLY A 68 -10.74 -5.57 -4.38
C GLY A 68 -9.91 -4.32 -4.10
N ALA A 69 -8.82 -4.12 -4.84
CA ALA A 69 -8.00 -2.92 -4.74
C ALA A 69 -8.80 -1.65 -5.10
N ALA A 70 -9.60 -1.70 -6.17
CA ALA A 70 -10.47 -0.60 -6.54
C ALA A 70 -11.46 -0.28 -5.42
N GLN A 71 -12.07 -1.29 -4.81
CA GLN A 71 -12.99 -1.13 -3.68
C GLN A 71 -12.28 -0.49 -2.48
N PHE A 72 -11.05 -0.93 -2.17
CA PHE A 72 -10.24 -0.34 -1.10
C PHE A 72 -10.08 1.16 -1.31
N TYR A 73 -9.66 1.59 -2.51
CA TYR A 73 -9.47 3.01 -2.81
C TYR A 73 -10.78 3.80 -2.82
N GLU A 74 -11.84 3.25 -3.38
CA GLU A 74 -13.16 3.89 -3.37
C GLU A 74 -13.64 4.15 -1.94
N GLN A 75 -13.49 3.17 -1.07
CA GLN A 75 -13.87 3.31 0.35
C GLN A 75 -12.99 4.32 1.08
N LEU A 76 -11.66 4.26 0.88
CA LEU A 76 -10.73 5.16 1.53
C LEU A 76 -10.93 6.60 1.09
N LEU A 77 -11.01 6.85 -0.21
CA LEU A 77 -11.15 8.18 -0.78
C LEU A 77 -12.54 8.79 -0.54
N THR A 78 -13.56 7.96 -0.37
CA THR A 78 -14.89 8.42 0.05
C THR A 78 -14.89 8.80 1.52
N ALA A 79 -14.26 7.99 2.37
CA ALA A 79 -14.20 8.27 3.81
C ALA A 79 -13.33 9.51 4.12
N PHE A 80 -12.26 9.71 3.36
CA PHE A 80 -11.32 10.82 3.53
C PHE A 80 -11.10 11.54 2.18
N PRO A 81 -12.04 12.38 1.73
CA PRO A 81 -11.92 13.03 0.41
C PRO A 81 -10.70 13.93 0.28
N ASP A 82 -10.23 14.47 1.38
CA ASP A 82 -9.08 15.37 1.49
C ASP A 82 -7.81 14.66 1.98
N ILE A 83 -7.74 13.34 1.89
CA ILE A 83 -6.61 12.56 2.39
C ILE A 83 -5.30 13.01 1.73
N HIS A 84 -4.28 13.18 2.57
CA HIS A 84 -2.93 13.53 2.15
C HIS A 84 -1.93 12.64 2.87
N PHE A 85 -0.98 12.10 2.11
CA PHE A 85 0.11 11.30 2.63
C PHE A 85 1.40 12.13 2.56
N ASP A 86 1.96 12.43 3.71
CA ASP A 86 3.25 13.10 3.82
C ASP A 86 4.32 12.06 4.12
N LEU A 87 5.09 11.72 3.09
CA LEU A 87 6.13 10.69 3.19
C LEU A 87 7.23 11.13 4.16
N GLN A 88 7.50 10.31 5.17
CA GLN A 88 8.53 10.56 6.18
C GLN A 88 9.79 9.75 5.92
N HIS A 89 9.65 8.48 5.60
CA HIS A 89 10.76 7.56 5.33
C HIS A 89 10.36 6.56 4.25
N ILE A 90 11.35 6.16 3.44
CA ILE A 90 11.18 5.14 2.41
C ILE A 90 12.42 4.27 2.29
N VAL A 91 12.20 2.96 2.15
CA VAL A 91 13.24 1.97 1.88
C VAL A 91 12.83 1.15 0.68
N ILE A 92 13.74 0.98 -0.28
CA ILE A 92 13.52 0.17 -1.49
C ILE A 92 14.57 -0.93 -1.51
N GLY A 93 14.13 -2.15 -1.72
CA GLY A 93 14.98 -3.31 -1.91
C GLY A 93 14.40 -4.25 -2.96
N PRO A 94 15.09 -5.35 -3.27
CA PRO A 94 14.59 -6.32 -4.26
C PRO A 94 13.27 -7.01 -3.83
N GLN A 95 12.88 -6.86 -2.56
CA GLN A 95 11.63 -7.38 -2.02
C GLN A 95 10.45 -6.43 -2.25
N GLY A 96 10.70 -5.15 -2.51
CA GLY A 96 9.68 -4.13 -2.69
C GLY A 96 9.99 -2.82 -1.98
N VAL A 97 8.94 -2.13 -1.58
CA VAL A 97 9.02 -0.81 -0.94
C VAL A 97 8.41 -0.89 0.46
N TYR A 98 9.09 -0.29 1.41
CA TYR A 98 8.56 0.01 2.73
C TYR A 98 8.56 1.51 2.93
N GLU A 99 7.44 2.08 3.35
CA GLU A 99 7.33 3.51 3.63
C GLU A 99 6.68 3.79 4.97
N GLU A 100 7.03 4.94 5.52
CA GLU A 100 6.34 5.55 6.65
C GLU A 100 5.83 6.92 6.23
N ALA A 101 4.55 7.19 6.45
CA ALA A 101 3.93 8.45 6.09
C ALA A 101 3.04 8.97 7.21
N ARG A 102 2.93 10.29 7.28
CA ARG A 102 1.93 10.95 8.10
C ARG A 102 0.71 11.22 7.24
N VAL A 103 -0.44 10.76 7.69
CA VAL A 103 -1.70 10.92 6.98
C VAL A 103 -2.54 11.97 7.68
N THR A 104 -3.11 12.87 6.90
CA THR A 104 -4.11 13.83 7.36
C THR A 104 -5.35 13.71 6.49
N GLY A 105 -6.51 13.97 7.08
CA GLY A 105 -7.77 13.97 6.37
C GLY A 105 -8.96 14.17 7.30
N THR A 106 -10.10 14.53 6.72
CA THR A 106 -11.36 14.67 7.44
C THR A 106 -12.24 13.47 7.10
N GLN A 107 -12.59 12.68 8.12
CA GLN A 107 -13.42 11.50 7.94
C GLN A 107 -14.87 11.90 7.78
N THR A 108 -15.45 11.65 6.61
CA THR A 108 -16.83 12.03 6.29
C THR A 108 -17.80 10.85 6.31
N THR A 109 -17.31 9.63 6.10
CA THR A 109 -18.10 8.40 6.17
C THR A 109 -17.37 7.35 7.00
N GLN A 110 -18.05 6.26 7.33
CA GLN A 110 -17.43 5.15 8.04
C GLN A 110 -16.29 4.54 7.20
N TRP A 111 -15.17 4.29 7.86
CA TRP A 111 -14.06 3.55 7.28
C TRP A 111 -13.71 2.39 8.21
N LEU A 112 -13.79 1.15 7.68
CA LEU A 112 -13.66 -0.08 8.47
C LEU A 112 -14.69 -0.09 9.61
N ASP A 113 -14.23 -0.27 10.86
CA ASP A 113 -15.06 -0.22 12.07
C ASP A 113 -15.10 1.16 12.73
N MET A 114 -14.58 2.18 12.05
CA MET A 114 -14.47 3.53 12.59
C MET A 114 -15.57 4.44 12.05
N PRO A 115 -16.53 4.88 12.87
CA PRO A 115 -17.54 5.83 12.44
C PRO A 115 -16.95 7.22 12.24
N PRO A 116 -17.54 8.05 11.35
CA PRO A 116 -17.06 9.39 11.12
C PRO A 116 -17.33 10.30 12.31
N THR A 117 -16.39 11.16 12.63
CA THR A 117 -16.54 12.20 13.65
C THR A 117 -16.70 13.60 13.04
N GLY A 118 -16.48 13.75 11.72
CA GLY A 118 -16.44 15.04 11.05
C GLY A 118 -15.20 15.87 11.38
N GLN A 119 -14.28 15.30 12.15
CA GLN A 119 -13.05 15.98 12.58
C GLN A 119 -11.89 15.63 11.64
N ARG A 120 -10.95 16.58 11.56
CA ARG A 120 -9.67 16.33 10.92
C ARG A 120 -8.85 15.36 11.77
N LEU A 121 -8.42 14.27 11.15
CA LEU A 121 -7.55 13.28 11.78
C LEU A 121 -6.11 13.45 11.27
N GLU A 122 -5.17 13.10 12.15
CA GLU A 122 -3.76 12.97 11.81
C GLU A 122 -3.25 11.70 12.46
N PHE A 123 -2.63 10.84 11.65
CA PHE A 123 -2.10 9.56 12.13
C PHE A 123 -0.95 9.09 11.24
N ASP A 124 -0.15 8.18 11.77
CA ASP A 124 0.96 7.60 11.04
C ASP A 124 0.56 6.27 10.41
N VAL A 125 1.10 5.99 9.23
CA VAL A 125 0.96 4.70 8.55
C VAL A 125 2.33 4.15 8.19
N THR A 126 2.43 2.83 8.16
CA THR A 126 3.52 2.13 7.50
C THR A 126 2.93 1.22 6.44
N ILE A 127 3.53 1.20 5.27
CA ILE A 127 3.03 0.44 4.13
C ILE A 127 4.17 -0.36 3.52
N LEU A 128 3.96 -1.66 3.39
CA LEU A 128 4.83 -2.54 2.62
C LEU A 128 4.17 -2.81 1.27
N PHE A 129 4.91 -2.55 0.19
CA PHE A 129 4.53 -2.86 -1.19
C PHE A 129 5.36 -4.07 -1.65
N PRO A 130 4.83 -5.29 -1.60
CA PRO A 130 5.56 -6.46 -2.08
C PRO A 130 5.74 -6.40 -3.61
N TRP A 131 6.96 -6.66 -4.06
CA TRP A 131 7.31 -6.63 -5.48
C TRP A 131 7.30 -8.02 -6.09
N ASP A 132 6.69 -8.15 -7.28
CA ASP A 132 6.79 -9.36 -8.10
C ASP A 132 7.87 -9.16 -9.16
N PRO A 133 9.00 -9.87 -9.05
CA PRO A 133 10.10 -9.70 -10.00
C PRO A 133 9.81 -10.22 -11.42
N GLU A 134 8.86 -11.11 -11.58
CA GLU A 134 8.48 -11.65 -12.88
C GLU A 134 7.53 -10.70 -13.61
N ARG A 135 6.45 -10.31 -12.95
CA ARG A 135 5.45 -9.40 -13.52
C ARG A 135 5.85 -7.94 -13.44
N ARG A 136 6.84 -7.61 -12.61
CA ARG A 136 7.38 -6.25 -12.38
C ARG A 136 6.30 -5.26 -11.98
N LEU A 137 5.46 -5.69 -11.07
CA LEU A 137 4.36 -4.94 -10.49
C LEU A 137 4.30 -5.21 -8.98
N PHE A 138 3.59 -4.37 -8.25
CA PHE A 138 3.34 -4.62 -6.83
C PHE A 138 2.24 -5.65 -6.64
N MET A 139 2.42 -6.51 -5.66
CA MET A 139 1.44 -7.55 -5.29
C MET A 139 0.39 -7.04 -4.29
N GLY A 140 0.25 -5.75 -4.17
CA GLY A 140 -0.70 -5.10 -3.25
C GLY A 140 0.01 -4.29 -2.18
N GLU A 141 -0.67 -4.13 -1.05
CA GLU A 141 -0.14 -3.37 0.09
C GLU A 141 -0.47 -4.07 1.41
N ARG A 142 0.47 -3.97 2.33
CA ARG A 142 0.24 -4.31 3.74
C ARG A 142 0.33 -3.03 4.54
N VAL A 143 -0.81 -2.60 5.07
CA VAL A 143 -0.95 -1.30 5.72
C VAL A 143 -1.09 -1.49 7.23
N TYR A 144 -0.29 -0.78 7.97
CA TYR A 144 -0.43 -0.60 9.42
C TYR A 144 -0.70 0.87 9.68
N PHE A 145 -1.70 1.20 10.47
CA PHE A 145 -1.93 2.58 10.87
C PHE A 145 -2.03 2.72 12.38
N PHE A 146 -1.63 3.89 12.88
CA PHE A 146 -1.50 4.15 14.30
C PHE A 146 -2.30 5.41 14.65
N LEU A 147 -3.53 5.21 15.14
CA LEU A 147 -4.34 6.30 15.66
C LEU A 147 -3.82 6.71 17.03
N LYS A 148 -3.76 8.01 17.23
CA LYS A 148 -3.39 8.59 18.53
C LYS A 148 -4.58 8.66 19.48
#